data_05501976e275129ae23980d05403a2b0
#
_entry.id   05501976e275129ae23980d05403a2b0
#
_cell.length_a   1.000
_cell.length_b   1.000
_cell.length_c   1.000
_cell.angle_alpha   90.00
_cell.angle_beta   90.00
_cell.angle_gamma   90.00
#
_symmetry.space_group_name_H-M   'P 1'
#
loop_
_entity.id
_entity.type
_entity.pdbx_description
1 polymer ?
#
loop_
_entity_poly.entity_id
_entity_poly.type
_entity_poly.pdbx_seq_one_letter_code
_entity_poly.pdbx_strand_id
1 'polypeptide(L)'
;MEEINYEIPTDSFVRSLDIHSLLPQQEPFVMIGHLEHFDMHHIVTSTKITSNNIFVELGKMAAAGLIENIAQTCAARIGYINKYILKKGIQIGFIGAVRNLQIHVLPNVDEVIYTEVNVQEEVFGMILVTAKVKTAEYECVTAELKIAVKE
;
A
#
# COMPACT_ATOMS: atom_id res chain seq x y z
N MET A 1 -15.18 -24.51 14.28
CA MET A 1 -14.39 -23.28 14.07
C MET A 1 -13.62 -23.44 12.77
N GLU A 2 -13.84 -22.54 11.82
CA GLU A 2 -13.13 -22.60 10.55
C GLU A 2 -11.71 -22.08 10.73
N GLU A 3 -10.73 -22.78 10.16
CA GLU A 3 -9.36 -22.30 10.09
C GLU A 3 -9.27 -21.16 9.09
N ILE A 4 -8.51 -20.12 9.43
CA ILE A 4 -8.23 -19.02 8.51
C ILE A 4 -7.17 -19.48 7.52
N ASN A 5 -7.50 -19.36 6.22
CA ASN A 5 -6.50 -19.53 5.18
C ASN A 5 -5.81 -18.19 4.95
N TYR A 6 -4.63 -18.02 5.52
CA TYR A 6 -3.89 -16.75 5.45
C TYR A 6 -3.40 -16.40 4.04
N GLU A 7 -3.30 -17.37 3.15
CA GLU A 7 -2.92 -17.11 1.76
C GLU A 7 -4.10 -16.57 0.93
N ILE A 8 -5.33 -16.92 1.35
CA ILE A 8 -6.56 -16.47 0.69
C ILE A 8 -7.54 -16.01 1.79
N PRO A 9 -7.22 -14.95 2.53
CA PRO A 9 -8.08 -14.49 3.62
C PRO A 9 -9.35 -13.81 3.09
N THR A 10 -10.37 -13.73 3.93
CA THR A 10 -11.55 -12.92 3.59
C THR A 10 -11.20 -11.44 3.68
N ASP A 11 -11.90 -10.60 2.93
CA ASP A 11 -11.73 -9.16 3.01
C ASP A 11 -12.10 -8.63 4.40
N SER A 12 -13.11 -9.21 5.03
CA SER A 12 -13.50 -8.87 6.40
C SER A 12 -12.35 -9.07 7.39
N PHE A 13 -11.62 -10.18 7.27
CA PHE A 13 -10.46 -10.44 8.11
C PHE A 13 -9.38 -9.38 7.92
N VAL A 14 -8.98 -9.11 6.67
CA VAL A 14 -7.89 -8.16 6.42
C VAL A 14 -8.26 -6.74 6.83
N ARG A 15 -9.52 -6.33 6.68
CA ARG A 15 -10.00 -5.02 7.15
C ARG A 15 -9.91 -4.87 8.66
N SER A 16 -9.98 -5.97 9.41
CA SER A 16 -9.91 -5.94 10.87
C SER A 16 -8.49 -5.73 11.41
N LEU A 17 -7.47 -5.85 10.56
CA LEU A 17 -6.08 -5.78 10.97
C LEU A 17 -5.66 -4.33 11.24
N ASP A 18 -4.87 -4.14 12.29
CA ASP A 18 -4.20 -2.87 12.53
C ASP A 18 -3.05 -2.72 11.54
N ILE A 19 -3.15 -1.75 10.64
CA ILE A 19 -2.15 -1.51 9.61
C ILE A 19 -0.77 -1.26 10.21
N HIS A 20 -0.71 -0.64 11.39
CA HIS A 20 0.56 -0.36 12.07
C HIS A 20 1.34 -1.63 12.41
N SER A 21 0.63 -2.75 12.60
CA SER A 21 1.27 -4.04 12.89
C SER A 21 1.94 -4.67 11.67
N LEU A 22 1.68 -4.15 10.47
CA LEU A 22 2.19 -4.69 9.20
C LEU A 22 3.31 -3.83 8.61
N LEU A 23 3.47 -2.59 9.08
CA LEU A 23 4.38 -1.61 8.50
C LEU A 23 5.61 -1.38 9.36
N PRO A 24 6.80 -1.18 8.72
CA PRO A 24 7.97 -0.67 9.44
C PRO A 24 7.84 0.82 9.81
N GLN A 25 7.05 1.58 9.02
CA GLN A 25 6.84 3.00 9.26
C GLN A 25 5.99 3.24 10.52
N GLN A 26 6.21 4.41 11.13
CA GLN A 26 5.44 4.88 12.30
C GLN A 26 4.88 6.27 12.01
N GLU A 27 3.88 6.67 12.80
CA GLU A 27 3.34 8.03 12.70
C GLU A 27 4.42 9.08 12.94
N PRO A 28 4.41 10.22 12.24
CA PRO A 28 3.39 10.70 11.29
C PRO A 28 3.59 10.24 9.85
N PHE A 29 4.43 9.23 9.59
CA PHE A 29 4.84 8.82 8.25
C PHE A 29 3.95 7.73 7.64
N VAL A 30 2.95 7.23 8.36
CA VAL A 30 2.05 6.20 7.84
C VAL A 30 1.08 6.81 6.84
N MET A 31 1.08 6.28 5.60
CA MET A 31 0.32 6.81 4.47
C MET A 31 -0.83 5.90 4.05
N ILE A 32 -1.16 4.87 4.81
CA ILE A 32 -2.30 4.00 4.53
C ILE A 32 -3.16 3.82 5.77
N GLY A 33 -4.48 3.70 5.56
CA GLY A 33 -5.43 3.55 6.65
C GLY A 33 -5.77 2.09 6.95
N HIS A 34 -6.23 1.38 5.94
CA HIS A 34 -6.71 0.00 6.09
C HIS A 34 -6.30 -0.88 4.93
N LEU A 35 -6.05 -2.16 5.23
CA LEU A 35 -5.97 -3.19 4.21
C LEU A 35 -7.40 -3.59 3.84
N GLU A 36 -7.73 -3.53 2.55
CA GLU A 36 -9.08 -3.85 2.05
C GLU A 36 -9.15 -5.25 1.43
N HIS A 37 -8.07 -5.67 0.78
CA HIS A 37 -7.99 -6.97 0.13
C HIS A 37 -6.53 -7.43 0.11
N PHE A 38 -6.35 -8.72 0.31
CA PHE A 38 -5.05 -9.38 0.16
C PHE A 38 -5.21 -10.69 -0.59
N ASP A 39 -4.41 -10.87 -1.62
CA ASP A 39 -3.95 -12.17 -2.09
C ASP A 39 -2.46 -12.04 -2.45
N MET A 40 -1.82 -13.13 -2.87
CA MET A 40 -0.36 -13.11 -3.07
C MET A 40 0.07 -12.13 -4.17
N HIS A 41 -0.82 -11.75 -5.07
CA HIS A 41 -0.49 -10.93 -6.25
C HIS A 41 -1.29 -9.63 -6.34
N HIS A 42 -2.33 -9.46 -5.53
CA HIS A 42 -3.22 -8.31 -5.62
C HIS A 42 -3.56 -7.77 -4.24
N ILE A 43 -3.23 -6.53 -3.98
CA ILE A 43 -3.40 -5.87 -2.70
C ILE A 43 -4.21 -4.60 -2.93
N VAL A 44 -5.17 -4.34 -2.04
CA VAL A 44 -5.91 -3.07 -2.03
C VAL A 44 -5.86 -2.48 -0.63
N THR A 45 -5.52 -1.20 -0.55
CA THR A 45 -5.61 -0.42 0.69
C THR A 45 -6.54 0.76 0.50
N SER A 46 -7.07 1.28 1.59
CA SER A 46 -7.84 2.52 1.60
C SER A 46 -7.24 3.51 2.60
N THR A 47 -7.35 4.79 2.27
CA THR A 47 -6.78 5.85 3.10
C THR A 47 -7.64 7.09 3.00
N LYS A 48 -8.08 7.61 4.14
CA LYS A 48 -8.72 8.93 4.18
C LYS A 48 -7.61 9.99 4.26
N ILE A 49 -7.67 10.97 3.38
CA ILE A 49 -6.70 12.06 3.38
C ILE A 49 -7.09 13.06 4.46
N THR A 50 -6.22 13.20 5.47
CA THR A 50 -6.46 14.11 6.60
C THR A 50 -5.68 15.39 6.41
N SER A 51 -6.21 16.51 6.95
CA SER A 51 -5.60 17.83 6.80
C SER A 51 -4.22 17.94 7.45
N ASN A 52 -3.93 17.10 8.45
CA ASN A 52 -2.66 17.09 9.15
C ASN A 52 -1.62 16.13 8.55
N ASN A 53 -1.94 15.49 7.43
CA ASN A 53 -0.99 14.59 6.77
C ASN A 53 0.21 15.40 6.27
N ILE A 54 1.42 14.87 6.48
CA ILE A 54 2.67 15.57 6.17
C ILE A 54 2.87 15.85 4.66
N PHE A 55 2.15 15.14 3.79
CA PHE A 55 2.21 15.34 2.34
C PHE A 55 1.04 16.18 1.80
N VAL A 56 0.20 16.72 2.66
CA VAL A 56 -0.90 17.60 2.24
C VAL A 56 -0.41 19.03 2.10
N GLU A 57 -0.64 19.62 0.93
CA GLU A 57 -0.34 21.00 0.61
C GLU A 57 -1.55 21.64 -0.06
N LEU A 58 -1.96 22.81 0.41
CA LEU A 58 -3.09 23.55 -0.16
C LEU A 58 -4.36 22.70 -0.31
N GLY A 59 -4.64 21.88 0.69
CA GLY A 59 -5.84 21.03 0.73
C GLY A 59 -5.79 19.79 -0.15
N LYS A 60 -4.64 19.45 -0.72
CA LYS A 60 -4.47 18.30 -1.61
C LYS A 60 -3.29 17.43 -1.17
N MET A 61 -3.40 16.14 -1.41
CA MET A 61 -2.26 15.22 -1.25
C MET A 61 -1.28 15.44 -2.39
N ALA A 62 -0.02 15.74 -2.05
CA ALA A 62 1.05 15.87 -3.04
C ALA A 62 1.36 14.53 -3.71
N ALA A 63 1.88 14.60 -4.94
CA ALA A 63 2.26 13.40 -5.70
C ALA A 63 3.22 12.50 -4.93
N ALA A 64 4.18 13.08 -4.20
CA ALA A 64 5.12 12.31 -3.39
C ALA A 64 4.40 11.48 -2.31
N GLY A 65 3.32 12.00 -1.74
CA GLY A 65 2.50 11.27 -0.78
C GLY A 65 1.77 10.09 -1.41
N LEU A 66 1.33 10.24 -2.66
CA LEU A 66 0.70 9.15 -3.41
C LEU A 66 1.70 8.04 -3.73
N ILE A 67 2.92 8.39 -4.10
CA ILE A 67 3.99 7.41 -4.36
C ILE A 67 4.34 6.67 -3.07
N GLU A 68 4.46 7.38 -1.95
CA GLU A 68 4.71 6.77 -0.65
C GLU A 68 3.55 5.86 -0.23
N ASN A 69 2.32 6.26 -0.50
CA ASN A 69 1.13 5.43 -0.26
C ASN A 69 1.21 4.11 -1.04
N ILE A 70 1.62 4.16 -2.30
CA ILE A 70 1.82 2.94 -3.12
C ILE A 70 2.91 2.07 -2.50
N ALA A 71 4.05 2.66 -2.15
CA ALA A 71 5.16 1.92 -1.55
C ALA A 71 4.75 1.25 -0.24
N GLN A 72 3.98 1.94 0.60
CA GLN A 72 3.49 1.38 1.85
C GLN A 72 2.42 0.30 1.64
N THR A 73 1.64 0.38 0.57
CA THR A 73 0.73 -0.71 0.20
C THR A 73 1.54 -1.97 -0.11
N CYS A 74 2.66 -1.84 -0.83
CA CYS A 74 3.59 -2.94 -1.05
C CYS A 74 4.20 -3.45 0.26
N ALA A 75 4.57 -2.53 1.16
CA ALA A 75 5.10 -2.89 2.48
C ALA A 75 4.07 -3.65 3.33
N ALA A 76 2.81 -3.26 3.27
CA ALA A 76 1.74 -3.96 3.97
C ALA A 76 1.57 -5.39 3.48
N ARG A 77 1.71 -5.62 2.17
CA ARG A 77 1.72 -6.98 1.61
C ARG A 77 2.85 -7.81 2.20
N ILE A 78 4.07 -7.28 2.19
CA ILE A 78 5.24 -7.96 2.74
C ILE A 78 5.04 -8.24 4.23
N GLY A 79 4.54 -7.24 4.97
CA GLY A 79 4.27 -7.38 6.40
C GLY A 79 3.22 -8.44 6.69
N TYR A 80 2.17 -8.51 5.88
CA TYR A 80 1.15 -9.54 6.02
C TYR A 80 1.75 -10.94 5.79
N ILE A 81 2.50 -11.12 4.70
CA ILE A 81 3.14 -12.39 4.37
C ILE A 81 4.07 -12.81 5.51
N ASN A 82 4.90 -11.90 5.98
CA ASN A 82 5.85 -12.20 7.06
C ASN A 82 5.16 -12.56 8.37
N LYS A 83 4.11 -11.84 8.74
CA LYS A 83 3.42 -12.05 10.00
C LYS A 83 2.57 -13.32 10.03
N TYR A 84 1.81 -13.56 8.97
CA TYR A 84 0.78 -14.61 8.98
C TYR A 84 1.18 -15.87 8.22
N ILE A 85 2.05 -15.78 7.24
CA ILE A 85 2.42 -16.94 6.38
C ILE A 85 3.80 -17.46 6.74
N LEU A 86 4.82 -16.61 6.74
CA LEU A 86 6.20 -17.02 6.98
C LEU A 86 6.60 -16.99 8.46
N LYS A 87 5.79 -16.38 9.32
CA LYS A 87 6.03 -16.27 10.77
C LYS A 87 7.40 -15.66 11.10
N LYS A 88 7.73 -14.57 10.44
CA LYS A 88 8.96 -13.82 10.68
C LYS A 88 8.68 -12.33 10.89
N GLY A 89 9.69 -11.56 11.29
CA GLY A 89 9.56 -10.15 11.61
C GLY A 89 9.38 -9.24 10.41
N ILE A 90 9.20 -7.95 10.71
CA ILE A 90 9.03 -6.90 9.71
C ILE A 90 10.33 -6.71 8.94
N GLN A 91 10.22 -6.60 7.62
CA GLN A 91 11.32 -6.26 6.73
C GLN A 91 11.14 -4.86 6.16
N ILE A 92 12.25 -4.20 5.91
CA ILE A 92 12.27 -2.86 5.30
C ILE A 92 12.40 -3.02 3.79
N GLY A 93 11.53 -2.33 3.05
CA GLY A 93 11.60 -2.25 1.60
C GLY A 93 11.98 -0.84 1.16
N PHE A 94 12.60 -0.75 0.00
CA PHE A 94 13.03 0.50 -0.60
C PHE A 94 12.50 0.61 -2.01
N ILE A 95 12.10 1.83 -2.41
CA ILE A 95 11.76 2.10 -3.79
C ILE A 95 13.06 2.12 -4.60
N GLY A 96 13.23 1.14 -5.48
CA GLY A 96 14.40 1.08 -6.36
C GLY A 96 14.20 1.88 -7.65
N ALA A 97 12.97 1.95 -8.15
CA ALA A 97 12.63 2.71 -9.35
C ALA A 97 11.14 2.99 -9.40
N VAL A 98 10.79 4.12 -10.01
CA VAL A 98 9.41 4.47 -10.38
C VAL A 98 9.41 4.68 -11.88
N ARG A 99 8.51 4.00 -12.60
CA ARG A 99 8.40 4.08 -14.06
C ARG A 99 6.97 4.37 -14.48
N ASN A 100 6.84 5.00 -15.64
CA ASN A 100 5.54 5.26 -16.27
C ASN A 100 4.57 5.96 -15.33
N LEU A 101 5.09 6.83 -14.49
CA LEU A 101 4.28 7.60 -13.55
C LEU A 101 3.41 8.59 -14.32
N GLN A 102 2.09 8.48 -14.11
CA GLN A 102 1.12 9.41 -14.69
C GLN A 102 0.27 9.97 -13.56
N ILE A 103 0.35 11.27 -13.37
CA ILE A 103 -0.43 11.98 -12.36
C ILE A 103 -1.61 12.64 -13.07
N HIS A 104 -2.82 12.19 -12.75
CA HIS A 104 -4.04 12.70 -13.38
C HIS A 104 -4.70 13.80 -12.54
N VAL A 105 -5.00 13.48 -11.27
CA VAL A 105 -5.66 14.41 -10.35
C VAL A 105 -5.11 14.16 -8.95
N LEU A 106 -4.73 15.21 -8.25
CA LEU A 106 -4.35 15.11 -6.85
C LEU A 106 -5.62 15.12 -5.98
N PRO A 107 -5.80 14.13 -5.09
CA PRO A 107 -7.01 14.05 -4.28
C PRO A 107 -7.01 15.12 -3.17
N ASN A 108 -8.22 15.51 -2.77
CA ASN A 108 -8.43 16.53 -1.74
C ASN A 108 -8.49 15.93 -0.35
N VAL A 109 -8.21 16.77 0.65
CA VAL A 109 -8.50 16.46 2.06
C VAL A 109 -9.95 15.99 2.18
N ASP A 110 -10.18 15.00 3.05
CA ASP A 110 -11.43 14.31 3.35
C ASP A 110 -11.87 13.29 2.29
N GLU A 111 -11.25 13.26 1.12
CA GLU A 111 -11.49 12.16 0.18
C GLU A 111 -10.82 10.87 0.65
N VAL A 112 -11.41 9.74 0.26
CA VAL A 112 -10.83 8.41 0.49
C VAL A 112 -10.22 7.91 -0.80
N ILE A 113 -8.95 7.54 -0.74
CA ILE A 113 -8.26 6.91 -1.87
C ILE A 113 -8.19 5.40 -1.67
N TYR A 114 -8.30 4.69 -2.78
CA TYR A 114 -8.12 3.23 -2.86
C TYR A 114 -6.91 2.96 -3.72
N THR A 115 -5.96 2.22 -3.19
CA THR A 115 -4.71 1.91 -3.87
C THR A 115 -4.69 0.42 -4.20
N GLU A 116 -4.62 0.12 -5.49
CA GLU A 116 -4.50 -1.24 -5.99
C GLU A 116 -3.06 -1.47 -6.44
N VAL A 117 -2.46 -2.55 -5.96
CA VAL A 117 -1.12 -2.97 -6.37
C VAL A 117 -1.21 -4.39 -6.90
N ASN A 118 -0.70 -4.59 -8.10
CA ASN A 118 -0.60 -5.91 -8.71
C ASN A 118 0.87 -6.29 -8.83
N VAL A 119 1.24 -7.44 -8.25
CA VAL A 119 2.59 -7.97 -8.33
C VAL A 119 2.77 -8.65 -9.67
N GLN A 120 3.69 -8.14 -10.48
CA GLN A 120 3.99 -8.68 -11.81
C GLN A 120 5.08 -9.74 -11.74
N GLU A 121 6.10 -9.49 -10.94
CA GLU A 121 7.26 -10.36 -10.85
C GLU A 121 7.94 -10.19 -9.50
N GLU A 122 8.49 -11.27 -8.98
CA GLU A 122 9.24 -11.28 -7.73
C GLU A 122 10.47 -12.17 -7.90
N VAL A 123 11.65 -11.57 -7.94
CA VAL A 123 12.92 -12.27 -8.21
C VAL A 123 14.01 -11.69 -7.33
N PHE A 124 14.67 -12.55 -6.56
CA PHE A 124 15.87 -12.18 -5.76
C PHE A 124 15.69 -10.94 -4.89
N GLY A 125 14.57 -10.87 -4.14
CA GLY A 125 14.31 -9.74 -3.25
C GLY A 125 13.85 -8.47 -3.96
N MET A 126 13.65 -8.53 -5.28
CA MET A 126 13.10 -7.44 -6.08
C MET A 126 11.66 -7.77 -6.46
N ILE A 127 10.77 -6.81 -6.28
CA ILE A 127 9.35 -6.97 -6.60
C ILE A 127 8.98 -5.89 -7.61
N LEU A 128 8.45 -6.31 -8.76
CA LEU A 128 7.89 -5.41 -9.77
C LEU A 128 6.39 -5.37 -9.61
N VAL A 129 5.85 -4.18 -9.48
CA VAL A 129 4.40 -3.98 -9.31
C VAL A 129 3.87 -2.94 -10.27
N THR A 130 2.59 -3.07 -10.63
CA THR A 130 1.80 -1.99 -11.20
C THR A 130 0.86 -1.48 -10.14
N ALA A 131 0.61 -0.18 -10.14
CA ALA A 131 -0.19 0.45 -9.12
C ALA A 131 -1.15 1.49 -9.70
N LYS A 132 -2.30 1.59 -9.06
CA LYS A 132 -3.33 2.59 -9.39
C LYS A 132 -3.89 3.13 -8.08
N VAL A 133 -3.96 4.46 -7.97
CA VAL A 133 -4.63 5.15 -6.87
C VAL A 133 -5.84 5.86 -7.42
N LYS A 134 -7.01 5.62 -6.82
CA LYS A 134 -8.26 6.23 -7.26
C LYS A 134 -9.14 6.62 -6.07
N THR A 135 -10.02 7.59 -6.29
CA THR A 135 -11.16 7.83 -5.40
C THR A 135 -12.37 7.08 -5.95
N ALA A 136 -13.53 7.22 -5.30
CA ALA A 136 -14.77 6.65 -5.83
C ALA A 136 -15.16 7.24 -7.18
N GLU A 137 -14.66 8.43 -7.54
CA GLU A 137 -15.10 9.18 -8.72
C GLU A 137 -14.04 9.32 -9.82
N TYR A 138 -12.74 9.26 -9.48
CA TYR A 138 -11.69 9.50 -10.47
C TYR A 138 -10.39 8.78 -10.13
N GLU A 139 -9.55 8.63 -11.16
CA GLU A 139 -8.21 8.06 -11.04
C GLU A 139 -7.22 9.18 -10.72
N CYS A 140 -6.39 8.96 -9.70
CA CYS A 140 -5.40 9.95 -9.24
C CYS A 140 -4.05 9.75 -9.91
N VAL A 141 -3.51 8.53 -9.83
CA VAL A 141 -2.17 8.23 -10.32
C VAL A 141 -2.09 6.77 -10.75
N THR A 142 -1.29 6.51 -11.78
CA THR A 142 -0.83 5.17 -12.14
C THR A 142 0.68 5.16 -12.20
N ALA A 143 1.28 4.03 -11.86
CA ALA A 143 2.74 3.89 -11.86
C ALA A 143 3.15 2.42 -11.89
N GLU A 144 4.41 2.20 -12.22
CA GLU A 144 5.09 0.94 -12.01
C GLU A 144 6.21 1.20 -11.00
N LEU A 145 6.34 0.34 -10.01
CA LEU A 145 7.38 0.44 -9.00
C LEU A 145 8.21 -0.83 -8.96
N LYS A 146 9.50 -0.63 -8.71
CA LYS A 146 10.43 -1.68 -8.36
C LYS A 146 10.79 -1.52 -6.90
N ILE A 147 10.47 -2.52 -6.10
CA ILE A 147 10.72 -2.51 -4.65
C ILE A 147 11.84 -3.49 -4.33
N ALA A 148 12.85 -3.02 -3.62
CA ALA A 148 13.91 -3.85 -3.08
C ALA A 148 13.62 -4.13 -1.62
N VAL A 149 13.66 -5.41 -1.22
CA VAL A 149 13.43 -5.81 0.17
C VAL A 149 14.78 -6.12 0.81
N LYS A 150 15.05 -5.48 1.93
CA LYS A 150 16.25 -5.73 2.72
C LYS A 150 16.09 -7.02 3.52
N GLU A 151 17.04 -7.92 3.35
CA GLU A 151 17.09 -9.14 4.12
C GLU A 151 17.73 -8.95 5.50
#